data_b3c7265183ef821b06c887b79d8fc1d0
#
_entry.id   b3c7265183ef821b06c887b79d8fc1d0
#
_cell.length_a   1.000
_cell.length_b   1.000
_cell.length_c   1.000
_cell.angle_alpha   90.00
_cell.angle_beta   90.00
_cell.angle_gamma   90.00
#
_symmetry.space_group_name_H-M   'P 1'
#
loop_
_entity.id
_entity.type
_entity.pdbx_description
1 polymer ?
#
loop_
_entity_poly.entity_id
_entity_poly.type
_entity_poly.pdbx_seq_one_letter_code
_entity_poly.pdbx_strand_id
1 'polypeptide(L)'
;MSIVKTFKLSELAEYLNAQLEGDSSKEISGIASLSSATSSQISFIARESFIKELNASQAGAVICTKELSEGFDGNKLICENPYAIYAKCTKLFKEDLNLNKGVSEHALVAKSASVSENASIANFVTISEDVVIAEDVIIMPGTFIGKGCKIGKGTILYANCSLYDSVEIGANCIIHSGVVL
;
A
#
# COMPACT_ATOMS: atom_id res chain seq x y z
N MET A 1 -0.15 18.86 4.78
CA MET A 1 -0.81 18.03 5.83
C MET A 1 -1.36 16.81 5.12
N SER A 2 -0.85 15.63 5.42
CA SER A 2 -1.42 14.39 4.90
C SER A 2 -2.83 14.23 5.46
N ILE A 3 -3.82 14.02 4.60
CA ILE A 3 -5.19 13.72 5.03
C ILE A 3 -5.15 12.31 5.62
N VAL A 4 -5.32 12.20 6.93
CA VAL A 4 -5.42 10.91 7.61
C VAL A 4 -6.75 10.28 7.18
N LYS A 5 -6.69 9.18 6.43
CA LYS A 5 -7.87 8.42 6.03
C LYS A 5 -8.49 7.77 7.26
N THR A 6 -9.76 8.04 7.52
CA THR A 6 -10.51 7.48 8.65
C THR A 6 -11.71 6.73 8.12
N PHE A 7 -11.96 5.55 8.66
CA PHE A 7 -13.08 4.67 8.29
C PHE A 7 -13.82 4.23 9.54
N LYS A 8 -15.14 4.09 9.46
CA LYS A 8 -15.92 3.42 10.49
C LYS A 8 -15.68 1.92 10.43
N LEU A 9 -15.76 1.27 11.58
CA LEU A 9 -15.53 -0.18 11.65
C LEU A 9 -16.54 -0.98 10.83
N SER A 10 -17.79 -0.47 10.68
CA SER A 10 -18.78 -1.04 9.76
C SER A 10 -18.34 -1.00 8.30
N GLU A 11 -17.71 0.09 7.85
CA GLU A 11 -17.22 0.24 6.47
C GLU A 11 -16.04 -0.70 6.21
N LEU A 12 -15.15 -0.85 7.20
CA LEU A 12 -14.04 -1.80 7.13
C LEU A 12 -14.56 -3.25 7.08
N ALA A 13 -15.56 -3.59 7.89
CA ALA A 13 -16.16 -4.92 7.90
C ALA A 13 -16.75 -5.29 6.53
N GLU A 14 -17.49 -4.37 5.92
CA GLU A 14 -18.08 -4.55 4.59
C GLU A 14 -17.00 -4.70 3.51
N TYR A 15 -16.04 -3.77 3.46
CA TYR A 15 -14.95 -3.82 2.47
C TYR A 15 -14.09 -5.08 2.56
N LEU A 16 -13.83 -5.53 3.79
CA LEU A 16 -12.99 -6.69 4.07
C LEU A 16 -13.77 -8.01 4.01
N ASN A 17 -15.11 -7.95 3.90
CA ASN A 17 -16.01 -9.10 3.98
C ASN A 17 -15.76 -9.92 5.27
N ALA A 18 -15.71 -9.21 6.41
CA ALA A 18 -15.49 -9.79 7.74
C ALA A 18 -16.72 -9.57 8.63
N GLN A 19 -16.98 -10.49 9.55
CA GLN A 19 -18.05 -10.35 10.52
C GLN A 19 -17.63 -9.37 11.61
N LEU A 20 -18.42 -8.32 11.84
CA LEU A 20 -18.19 -7.35 12.89
C LEU A 20 -18.83 -7.77 14.21
N GLU A 21 -18.05 -7.75 15.29
CA GLU A 21 -18.54 -7.79 16.67
C GLU A 21 -17.99 -6.58 17.43
N GLY A 22 -18.88 -5.78 18.02
CA GLY A 22 -18.56 -4.57 18.78
C GLY A 22 -19.19 -3.31 18.22
N ASP A 23 -18.58 -2.14 18.47
CA ASP A 23 -19.09 -0.83 18.08
C ASP A 23 -18.88 -0.56 16.59
N SER A 24 -19.95 -0.60 15.82
CA SER A 24 -19.95 -0.37 14.37
C SER A 24 -19.58 1.06 13.98
N SER A 25 -19.75 2.03 14.89
CA SER A 25 -19.45 3.45 14.67
C SER A 25 -18.01 3.81 15.01
N LYS A 26 -17.23 2.89 15.60
CA LYS A 26 -15.83 3.10 15.96
C LYS A 26 -15.01 3.54 14.76
N GLU A 27 -14.33 4.67 14.91
CA GLU A 27 -13.45 5.22 13.87
C GLU A 27 -12.04 4.64 13.98
N ILE A 28 -11.52 4.22 12.84
CA ILE A 28 -10.17 3.68 12.67
C ILE A 28 -9.43 4.55 11.63
N SER A 29 -8.28 5.06 12.02
CA SER A 29 -7.44 5.96 11.20
C SER A 29 -6.08 5.39 10.85
N GLY A 30 -5.81 4.13 11.18
CA GLY A 30 -4.53 3.50 10.86
C GLY A 30 -4.45 2.06 11.29
N ILE A 31 -3.28 1.47 11.06
CA ILE A 31 -2.93 0.09 11.41
C ILE A 31 -1.68 0.07 12.28
N ALA A 32 -1.60 -0.88 13.19
CA ALA A 32 -0.41 -1.08 14.02
C ALA A 32 -0.31 -2.52 14.53
N SER A 33 0.83 -2.88 15.15
CA SER A 33 0.96 -4.17 15.84
C SER A 33 0.13 -4.17 17.13
N LEU A 34 -0.21 -5.36 17.66
CA LEU A 34 -0.95 -5.49 18.92
C LEU A 34 -0.31 -4.70 20.07
N SER A 35 1.02 -4.72 20.15
CA SER A 35 1.78 -4.08 21.22
C SER A 35 1.88 -2.56 21.14
N SER A 36 1.69 -1.99 19.94
CA SER A 36 1.87 -0.55 19.68
C SER A 36 0.58 0.17 19.29
N ALA A 37 -0.49 -0.57 19.03
CA ALA A 37 -1.75 -0.01 18.58
C ALA A 37 -2.39 0.91 19.63
N THR A 38 -2.95 2.01 19.13
CA THR A 38 -3.79 2.93 19.91
C THR A 38 -5.28 2.67 19.63
N SER A 39 -6.16 3.31 20.39
CA SER A 39 -7.61 3.17 20.26
C SER A 39 -8.19 3.63 18.92
N SER A 40 -7.42 4.30 18.08
CA SER A 40 -7.79 4.69 16.71
C SER A 40 -7.17 3.79 15.63
N GLN A 41 -6.52 2.71 16.00
CA GLN A 41 -5.85 1.82 15.06
C GLN A 41 -6.40 0.41 15.11
N ILE A 42 -6.36 -0.29 13.97
CA ILE A 42 -6.70 -1.70 13.87
C ILE A 42 -5.44 -2.56 13.84
N SER A 43 -5.50 -3.70 14.51
CA SER A 43 -4.44 -4.70 14.54
C SER A 43 -4.96 -6.05 14.06
N PHE A 44 -4.15 -7.10 14.11
CA PHE A 44 -4.58 -8.46 13.83
C PHE A 44 -3.88 -9.48 14.71
N ILE A 45 -4.53 -10.63 14.88
CA ILE A 45 -3.94 -11.83 15.48
C ILE A 45 -4.21 -13.05 14.58
N ALA A 46 -3.17 -13.85 14.35
CA ALA A 46 -3.26 -15.06 13.53
C ALA A 46 -2.64 -16.29 14.21
N ARG A 47 -2.15 -16.17 15.44
CA ARG A 47 -1.53 -17.28 16.21
C ARG A 47 -1.83 -17.12 17.70
N GLU A 48 -2.10 -18.23 18.36
CA GLU A 48 -2.36 -18.29 19.81
C GLU A 48 -1.22 -17.71 20.67
N SER A 49 0.02 -17.81 20.19
CA SER A 49 1.19 -17.26 20.90
C SER A 49 1.08 -15.76 21.21
N PHE A 50 0.23 -15.02 20.49
CA PHE A 50 0.01 -13.58 20.66
C PHE A 50 -1.24 -13.23 21.50
N ILE A 51 -1.90 -14.20 22.15
CA ILE A 51 -3.08 -13.94 22.99
C ILE A 51 -2.75 -13.02 24.17
N LYS A 52 -1.54 -13.12 24.71
CA LYS A 52 -1.11 -12.22 25.80
C LYS A 52 -1.02 -10.77 25.34
N GLU A 53 -0.47 -10.56 24.14
CA GLU A 53 -0.38 -9.23 23.50
C GLU A 53 -1.78 -8.72 23.11
N LEU A 54 -2.67 -9.59 22.66
CA LEU A 54 -4.07 -9.25 22.37
C LEU A 54 -4.75 -8.68 23.62
N ASN A 55 -4.66 -9.38 24.75
CA ASN A 55 -5.32 -8.98 26.00
C ASN A 55 -4.72 -7.70 26.62
N ALA A 56 -3.47 -7.35 26.28
CA ALA A 56 -2.81 -6.12 26.69
C ALA A 56 -2.96 -4.97 25.68
N SER A 57 -3.49 -5.25 24.49
CA SER A 57 -3.54 -4.30 23.39
C SER A 57 -4.54 -3.17 23.63
N GLN A 58 -4.17 -1.96 23.22
CA GLN A 58 -5.06 -0.80 23.18
C GLN A 58 -5.67 -0.57 21.79
N ALA A 59 -5.62 -1.57 20.90
CA ALA A 59 -6.16 -1.46 19.54
C ALA A 59 -7.65 -1.13 19.56
N GLY A 60 -8.06 -0.20 18.70
CA GLY A 60 -9.46 0.18 18.52
C GLY A 60 -10.32 -0.96 17.96
N ALA A 61 -9.70 -1.87 17.19
CA ALA A 61 -10.29 -3.12 16.72
C ALA A 61 -9.20 -4.15 16.38
N VAL A 62 -9.57 -5.43 16.36
CA VAL A 62 -8.65 -6.52 16.01
C VAL A 62 -9.26 -7.44 14.96
N ILE A 63 -8.49 -7.77 13.93
CA ILE A 63 -8.83 -8.79 12.92
C ILE A 63 -8.36 -10.14 13.47
N CYS A 64 -9.26 -11.12 13.56
CA CYS A 64 -8.98 -12.42 14.17
C CYS A 64 -9.84 -13.54 13.56
N THR A 65 -9.50 -14.80 13.87
CA THR A 65 -10.44 -15.91 13.67
C THR A 65 -11.41 -15.97 14.85
N LYS A 66 -12.48 -16.75 14.69
CA LYS A 66 -13.48 -16.93 15.76
C LYS A 66 -12.85 -17.54 17.01
N GLU A 67 -11.99 -18.54 16.86
CA GLU A 67 -11.30 -19.22 17.96
C GLU A 67 -10.37 -18.27 18.73
N LEU A 68 -9.59 -17.43 18.00
CA LEU A 68 -8.67 -16.48 18.63
C LEU A 68 -9.39 -15.27 19.23
N SER A 69 -10.67 -15.10 18.95
CA SER A 69 -11.49 -14.02 19.53
C SER A 69 -12.08 -14.36 20.90
N GLU A 70 -12.03 -15.62 21.31
CA GLU A 70 -12.59 -16.07 22.58
C GLU A 70 -11.89 -15.39 23.76
N GLY A 71 -12.69 -14.81 24.66
CA GLY A 71 -12.19 -14.07 25.83
C GLY A 71 -11.66 -12.67 25.57
N PHE A 72 -11.75 -12.15 24.33
CA PHE A 72 -11.43 -10.76 24.03
C PHE A 72 -12.70 -9.92 23.87
N ASP A 73 -12.93 -8.96 24.75
CA ASP A 73 -14.14 -8.13 24.80
C ASP A 73 -14.07 -6.86 23.89
N GLY A 74 -12.96 -6.63 23.19
CA GLY A 74 -12.79 -5.49 22.29
C GLY A 74 -13.53 -5.65 20.96
N ASN A 75 -13.50 -4.60 20.13
CA ASN A 75 -14.07 -4.66 18.78
C ASN A 75 -13.29 -5.65 17.89
N LYS A 76 -14.00 -6.48 17.15
CA LYS A 76 -13.45 -7.57 16.36
C LYS A 76 -13.98 -7.57 14.93
N LEU A 77 -13.09 -7.85 13.99
CA LEU A 77 -13.42 -8.26 12.62
C LEU A 77 -13.06 -9.74 12.47
N ILE A 78 -14.07 -10.60 12.53
CA ILE A 78 -13.89 -12.06 12.48
C ILE A 78 -13.83 -12.53 11.03
N CYS A 79 -12.81 -13.32 10.69
CA CYS A 79 -12.58 -13.86 9.36
C CYS A 79 -11.79 -15.18 9.41
N GLU A 80 -11.79 -15.91 8.31
CA GLU A 80 -11.05 -17.19 8.22
C GLU A 80 -9.53 -17.00 8.11
N ASN A 81 -9.08 -15.92 7.45
CA ASN A 81 -7.65 -15.65 7.23
C ASN A 81 -7.26 -14.22 7.62
N PRO A 82 -6.91 -13.98 8.91
CA PRO A 82 -6.54 -12.66 9.41
C PRO A 82 -5.36 -12.02 8.66
N TYR A 83 -4.38 -12.80 8.20
CA TYR A 83 -3.26 -12.27 7.41
C TYR A 83 -3.71 -11.66 6.08
N ALA A 84 -4.55 -12.38 5.35
CA ALA A 84 -5.04 -11.92 4.05
C ALA A 84 -5.93 -10.67 4.23
N ILE A 85 -6.77 -10.66 5.25
CA ILE A 85 -7.65 -9.52 5.55
C ILE A 85 -6.83 -8.31 6.02
N TYR A 86 -5.84 -8.50 6.88
CA TYR A 86 -4.94 -7.43 7.31
C TYR A 86 -4.16 -6.84 6.12
N ALA A 87 -3.64 -7.68 5.23
CA ALA A 87 -2.96 -7.21 4.01
C ALA A 87 -3.88 -6.40 3.08
N LYS A 88 -5.18 -6.72 3.00
CA LYS A 88 -6.16 -5.88 2.30
C LYS A 88 -6.39 -4.57 3.05
N CYS A 89 -6.51 -4.63 4.37
CA CYS A 89 -6.70 -3.47 5.23
C CYS A 89 -5.55 -2.45 5.09
N THR A 90 -4.28 -2.91 5.00
CA THR A 90 -3.12 -2.03 4.84
C THR A 90 -3.21 -1.14 3.60
N LYS A 91 -3.85 -1.62 2.51
CA LYS A 91 -4.02 -0.84 1.28
C LYS A 91 -4.89 0.40 1.47
N LEU A 92 -5.87 0.35 2.40
CA LEU A 92 -6.76 1.47 2.68
C LEU A 92 -6.02 2.63 3.37
N PHE A 93 -5.06 2.30 4.24
CA PHE A 93 -4.29 3.27 5.02
C PHE A 93 -2.95 3.64 4.39
N LYS A 94 -2.66 3.08 3.20
CA LYS A 94 -1.47 3.49 2.44
C LYS A 94 -1.58 4.97 2.12
N GLU A 95 -0.53 5.72 2.42
CA GLU A 95 -0.42 7.10 1.96
C GLU A 95 -0.40 7.13 0.44
N ASP A 96 -1.24 8.00 -0.13
CA ASP A 96 -1.15 8.26 -1.55
C ASP A 96 0.15 9.02 -1.82
N LEU A 97 0.97 8.45 -2.68
CA LEU A 97 2.09 9.18 -3.23
C LEU A 97 1.50 10.31 -4.09
N ASN A 98 1.32 11.50 -3.48
CA ASN A 98 0.69 12.67 -4.11
C ASN A 98 1.57 13.22 -5.24
N LEU A 99 1.79 12.43 -6.29
CA LEU A 99 2.39 12.88 -7.53
C LEU A 99 1.27 13.19 -8.52
N ASN A 100 1.35 14.36 -9.13
CA ASN A 100 0.45 14.73 -10.21
C ASN A 100 0.62 13.74 -11.37
N LYS A 101 -0.48 13.36 -12.00
CA LYS A 101 -0.46 12.58 -13.24
C LYS A 101 0.20 13.38 -14.35
N GLY A 102 0.87 12.66 -15.24
CA GLY A 102 1.61 13.22 -16.35
C GLY A 102 3.12 13.23 -16.13
N VAL A 103 3.81 13.87 -17.04
CA VAL A 103 5.28 13.98 -17.07
C VAL A 103 5.69 15.34 -16.56
N SER A 104 6.59 15.36 -15.56
CA SER A 104 7.17 16.61 -15.07
C SER A 104 7.93 17.34 -16.20
N GLU A 105 7.86 18.68 -16.23
CA GLU A 105 8.65 19.53 -17.12
C GLU A 105 10.17 19.40 -16.91
N HIS A 106 10.58 18.90 -15.75
CA HIS A 106 11.97 18.64 -15.40
C HIS A 106 12.40 17.19 -15.64
N ALA A 107 11.59 16.36 -16.27
CA ALA A 107 11.95 15.02 -16.71
C ALA A 107 12.49 15.04 -18.14
N LEU A 108 13.46 14.17 -18.43
CA LEU A 108 13.98 13.96 -19.77
C LEU A 108 13.35 12.70 -20.35
N VAL A 109 12.55 12.86 -21.40
CA VAL A 109 11.87 11.72 -22.05
C VAL A 109 12.23 11.69 -23.52
N ALA A 110 12.74 10.55 -23.98
CA ALA A 110 13.08 10.35 -25.39
C ALA A 110 11.80 10.37 -26.25
N LYS A 111 11.89 10.92 -27.47
CA LYS A 111 10.74 11.08 -28.37
C LYS A 111 10.09 9.75 -28.78
N SER A 112 10.84 8.65 -28.79
CA SER A 112 10.35 7.31 -29.12
C SER A 112 9.76 6.57 -27.92
N ALA A 113 9.87 7.14 -26.69
CA ALA A 113 9.26 6.53 -25.53
C ALA A 113 7.73 6.70 -25.53
N SER A 114 7.01 5.66 -25.10
CA SER A 114 5.57 5.68 -24.94
C SER A 114 5.24 5.74 -23.44
N VAL A 115 4.72 6.85 -22.98
CA VAL A 115 4.35 7.07 -21.58
C VAL A 115 2.86 7.31 -21.50
N SER A 116 2.17 6.52 -20.68
CA SER A 116 0.73 6.72 -20.43
C SER A 116 0.45 8.08 -19.81
N GLU A 117 -0.59 8.76 -20.24
CA GLU A 117 -1.07 10.02 -19.65
C GLU A 117 -1.50 9.86 -18.18
N ASN A 118 -1.85 8.64 -17.77
CA ASN A 118 -2.19 8.31 -16.39
C ASN A 118 -0.97 7.92 -15.53
N ALA A 119 0.23 7.84 -16.10
CA ALA A 119 1.45 7.67 -15.32
C ALA A 119 1.84 8.98 -14.61
N SER A 120 2.61 8.88 -13.53
CA SER A 120 3.17 10.01 -12.78
C SER A 120 4.69 9.97 -12.85
N ILE A 121 5.28 10.84 -13.61
CA ILE A 121 6.74 10.93 -13.81
C ILE A 121 7.27 12.18 -13.11
N ALA A 122 8.05 11.97 -12.07
CA ALA A 122 8.58 13.06 -11.25
C ALA A 122 9.73 13.81 -11.89
N ASN A 123 10.21 14.85 -11.20
CA ASN A 123 11.36 15.66 -11.63
C ASN A 123 12.63 14.82 -11.75
N PHE A 124 13.49 15.17 -12.69
CA PHE A 124 14.83 14.57 -12.89
C PHE A 124 14.79 13.06 -13.20
N VAL A 125 13.67 12.54 -13.65
CA VAL A 125 13.59 11.21 -14.25
C VAL A 125 14.14 11.27 -15.67
N THR A 126 14.95 10.28 -16.04
CA THR A 126 15.45 10.11 -17.41
C THR A 126 14.86 8.85 -18.00
N ILE A 127 14.15 8.99 -19.12
CA ILE A 127 13.53 7.89 -19.87
C ILE A 127 14.16 7.83 -21.26
N SER A 128 14.86 6.73 -21.53
CA SER A 128 15.58 6.51 -22.80
C SER A 128 14.63 6.10 -23.95
N GLU A 129 15.21 5.83 -25.10
CA GLU A 129 14.46 5.48 -26.32
C GLU A 129 13.68 4.16 -26.16
N ASP A 130 12.58 4.07 -26.86
CA ASP A 130 11.74 2.87 -27.01
C ASP A 130 11.21 2.27 -25.69
N VAL A 131 11.23 3.07 -24.60
CA VAL A 131 10.66 2.69 -23.30
C VAL A 131 9.14 2.74 -23.38
N VAL A 132 8.49 1.76 -22.73
CA VAL A 132 7.02 1.70 -22.61
C VAL A 132 6.62 1.74 -21.13
N ILE A 133 5.84 2.76 -20.76
CA ILE A 133 5.33 2.95 -19.39
C ILE A 133 3.81 2.89 -19.42
N ALA A 134 3.26 1.90 -18.72
CA ALA A 134 1.82 1.66 -18.64
C ALA A 134 1.10 2.67 -17.72
N GLU A 135 -0.22 2.56 -17.66
CA GLU A 135 -1.07 3.40 -16.81
C GLU A 135 -0.81 3.21 -15.32
N ASP A 136 -1.06 4.26 -14.54
CA ASP A 136 -0.93 4.30 -13.08
C ASP A 136 0.49 3.96 -12.56
N VAL A 137 1.49 3.95 -13.44
CA VAL A 137 2.91 3.84 -13.02
C VAL A 137 3.35 5.13 -12.33
N ILE A 138 4.08 4.99 -11.24
CA ILE A 138 4.67 6.11 -10.49
C ILE A 138 6.19 5.97 -10.54
N ILE A 139 6.86 7.01 -11.05
CA ILE A 139 8.33 7.07 -11.09
C ILE A 139 8.81 8.29 -10.31
N MET A 140 9.51 8.02 -9.22
CA MET A 140 10.02 9.02 -8.30
C MET A 140 11.31 9.68 -8.82
N PRO A 141 11.71 10.84 -8.23
CA PRO A 141 12.81 11.64 -8.75
C PRO A 141 14.14 10.90 -8.89
N GLY A 142 14.93 11.30 -9.90
CA GLY A 142 16.31 10.81 -10.09
C GLY A 142 16.41 9.39 -10.65
N THR A 143 15.29 8.76 -11.02
CA THR A 143 15.29 7.42 -11.61
C THR A 143 15.73 7.47 -13.07
N PHE A 144 16.62 6.55 -13.46
CA PHE A 144 17.07 6.35 -14.84
C PHE A 144 16.44 5.07 -15.40
N ILE A 145 15.91 5.16 -16.63
CA ILE A 145 15.30 4.03 -17.34
C ILE A 145 15.98 3.88 -18.68
N GLY A 146 16.70 2.78 -18.83
CA GLY A 146 17.46 2.42 -20.01
C GLY A 146 16.57 2.10 -21.22
N LYS A 147 17.19 1.99 -22.38
CA LYS A 147 16.51 1.80 -23.67
C LYS A 147 15.67 0.52 -23.69
N GLY A 148 14.48 0.61 -24.28
CA GLY A 148 13.59 -0.54 -24.54
C GLY A 148 12.99 -1.18 -23.28
N CYS A 149 13.10 -0.56 -22.11
CA CYS A 149 12.46 -1.02 -20.88
C CYS A 149 10.94 -1.00 -20.99
N LYS A 150 10.28 -1.94 -20.28
CA LYS A 150 8.82 -1.97 -20.18
C LYS A 150 8.40 -2.00 -18.72
N ILE A 151 7.49 -1.11 -18.33
CA ILE A 151 7.01 -1.00 -16.95
C ILE A 151 5.51 -1.19 -16.94
N GLY A 152 5.07 -2.26 -16.25
CA GLY A 152 3.66 -2.66 -16.16
C GLY A 152 2.84 -1.77 -15.24
N LYS A 153 1.53 -1.78 -15.48
CA LYS A 153 0.51 -0.98 -14.79
C LYS A 153 0.65 -0.98 -13.27
N GLY A 154 0.46 0.19 -12.64
CA GLY A 154 0.42 0.36 -11.20
C GLY A 154 1.74 0.11 -10.48
N THR A 155 2.85 -0.06 -11.22
CA THR A 155 4.18 -0.24 -10.65
C THR A 155 4.73 1.08 -10.12
N ILE A 156 5.43 1.02 -8.99
CA ILE A 156 6.06 2.16 -8.33
C ILE A 156 7.58 1.96 -8.35
N LEU A 157 8.29 2.89 -8.96
CA LEU A 157 9.73 3.04 -8.85
C LEU A 157 10.04 4.17 -7.88
N TYR A 158 10.62 3.84 -6.73
CA TYR A 158 11.08 4.86 -5.77
C TYR A 158 12.31 5.60 -6.31
N ALA A 159 12.70 6.67 -5.60
CA ALA A 159 13.73 7.58 -6.07
C ALA A 159 15.10 6.90 -6.32
N ASN A 160 15.82 7.41 -7.31
CA ASN A 160 17.18 6.98 -7.65
C ASN A 160 17.31 5.50 -8.02
N CYS A 161 16.30 4.90 -8.62
CA CYS A 161 16.41 3.58 -9.24
C CYS A 161 17.16 3.70 -10.58
N SER A 162 17.87 2.62 -10.98
CA SER A 162 18.55 2.54 -12.29
C SER A 162 18.15 1.25 -12.98
N LEU A 163 17.47 1.36 -14.10
CA LEU A 163 17.10 0.23 -14.93
C LEU A 163 18.02 0.21 -16.16
N TYR A 164 18.75 -0.90 -16.36
CA TYR A 164 19.51 -1.11 -17.58
C TYR A 164 18.61 -1.37 -18.78
N ASP A 165 19.20 -1.44 -19.95
CA ASP A 165 18.45 -1.62 -21.21
C ASP A 165 17.65 -2.93 -21.22
N SER A 166 16.45 -2.86 -21.80
CA SER A 166 15.57 -4.00 -22.01
C SER A 166 15.04 -4.70 -20.74
N VAL A 167 15.08 -4.04 -19.60
CA VAL A 167 14.45 -4.56 -18.37
C VAL A 167 12.94 -4.52 -18.50
N GLU A 168 12.28 -5.62 -18.15
CA GLU A 168 10.81 -5.73 -18.10
C GLU A 168 10.36 -5.91 -16.66
N ILE A 169 9.50 -4.99 -16.17
CA ILE A 169 8.88 -5.04 -14.85
C ILE A 169 7.37 -5.25 -15.03
N GLY A 170 6.83 -6.25 -14.36
CA GLY A 170 5.40 -6.58 -14.40
C GLY A 170 4.51 -5.51 -13.76
N ALA A 171 3.22 -5.79 -13.65
CA ALA A 171 2.25 -4.89 -13.02
C ALA A 171 2.32 -4.95 -11.49
N ASN A 172 1.94 -3.83 -10.82
CA ASN A 172 1.81 -3.70 -9.37
C ASN A 172 3.08 -4.03 -8.57
N CYS A 173 4.26 -3.88 -9.18
CA CYS A 173 5.54 -4.05 -8.49
C CYS A 173 5.90 -2.79 -7.68
N ILE A 174 6.70 -2.98 -6.64
CA ILE A 174 7.29 -1.90 -5.85
C ILE A 174 8.79 -2.08 -5.87
N ILE A 175 9.50 -1.14 -6.48
CA ILE A 175 10.96 -1.11 -6.55
C ILE A 175 11.45 0.01 -5.64
N HIS A 176 12.17 -0.36 -4.59
CA HIS A 176 12.65 0.59 -3.59
C HIS A 176 13.84 1.42 -4.07
N SER A 177 14.07 2.55 -3.38
CA SER A 177 15.11 3.52 -3.74
C SER A 177 16.50 2.88 -3.86
N GLY A 178 17.25 3.30 -4.89
CA GLY A 178 18.62 2.85 -5.13
C GLY A 178 18.75 1.45 -5.72
N VAL A 179 17.65 0.79 -6.08
CA VAL A 179 17.70 -0.52 -6.75
C VAL A 179 18.25 -0.36 -8.15
N VAL A 180 19.12 -1.29 -8.54
CA VAL A 180 19.67 -1.42 -9.89
C VAL A 180 19.20 -2.76 -10.47
N LEU A 181 18.62 -2.75 -11.66
CA LEU A 181 18.10 -3.91 -12.39
C LEU A 181 18.72 -3.99 -13.78
#